data_847610a6da2dffccb4ec18c371627cbf
#
_entry.id   847610a6da2dffccb4ec18c371627cbf
#
_cell.length_a   1.000
_cell.length_b   1.000
_cell.length_c   1.000
_cell.angle_alpha   90.00
_cell.angle_beta   90.00
_cell.angle_gamma   90.00
#
_symmetry.space_group_name_H-M   'P 1'
#
loop_
_entity.id
_entity.type
_entity.pdbx_description
1 polymer ?
#
loop_
_entity_poly.entity_id
_entity_poly.type
_entity_poly.pdbx_seq_one_letter_code
_entity_poly.pdbx_strand_id
1 'polypeptide(L)'
;DVILGDELSTTNFKIMKFLKKGLKLILNKPSYLFKKNKRNIKFHFDLMHGYNNLDKAIDLLDDENRKDFKDFVNTKTSFNPQNMFICNSKEILKNYYSTIFPWLERCEVKFGFRNLAGYGKIRIYTFLAERFMSYWFQKNYKCKTMPIIFYDIKKDFNHKPL
;
A
#
# COMPACT_ATOMS: atom_id res chain seq x y z
N ASP A 1 6.72 -20.40 0.31
CA ASP A 1 7.65 -19.92 1.32
C ASP A 1 7.11 -18.72 2.10
N VAL A 2 6.26 -17.90 1.47
CA VAL A 2 5.59 -16.77 2.11
C VAL A 2 4.10 -16.80 1.78
N ILE A 3 3.26 -16.50 2.75
CA ILE A 3 1.82 -16.35 2.58
C ILE A 3 1.47 -14.89 2.81
N LEU A 4 0.76 -14.30 1.84
CA LEU A 4 0.23 -12.94 1.91
C LEU A 4 -1.29 -12.98 2.00
N GLY A 5 -1.93 -11.91 2.47
CA GLY A 5 -3.36 -11.75 2.33
C GLY A 5 -3.76 -11.59 0.85
N ASP A 6 -5.02 -11.88 0.50
CA ASP A 6 -5.51 -11.70 -0.87
C ASP A 6 -5.35 -10.27 -1.37
N GLU A 7 -5.15 -10.13 -2.68
CA GLU A 7 -4.88 -8.84 -3.29
C GLU A 7 -6.11 -7.93 -3.31
N LEU A 8 -5.87 -6.67 -2.99
CA LEU A 8 -6.82 -5.59 -3.15
C LEU A 8 -6.66 -4.95 -4.54
N SER A 9 -7.71 -5.00 -5.35
CA SER A 9 -7.73 -4.31 -6.65
C SER A 9 -7.88 -2.80 -6.49
N THR A 10 -7.03 -2.04 -7.19
CA THR A 10 -7.08 -0.57 -7.25
C THR A 10 -8.03 -0.04 -8.32
N THR A 11 -8.61 -0.93 -9.13
CA THR A 11 -9.48 -0.53 -10.25
C THR A 11 -10.92 -0.26 -9.82
N ASN A 12 -11.38 -0.83 -8.70
CA ASN A 12 -12.77 -0.78 -8.24
C ASN A 12 -12.97 0.39 -7.25
N PHE A 13 -13.17 1.59 -7.78
CA PHE A 13 -13.47 2.78 -6.99
C PHE A 13 -14.94 3.19 -7.10
N LYS A 14 -15.56 3.52 -5.96
CA LYS A 14 -16.85 4.25 -5.98
C LYS A 14 -16.59 5.68 -6.48
N ILE A 15 -17.24 6.04 -7.59
CA ILE A 15 -17.11 7.35 -8.29
C ILE A 15 -17.23 8.54 -7.32
N MET A 16 -18.11 8.44 -6.32
CA MET A 16 -18.29 9.48 -5.29
C MET A 16 -17.03 9.75 -4.43
N LYS A 17 -16.25 8.70 -4.11
CA LYS A 17 -14.98 8.87 -3.38
C LYS A 17 -13.92 9.51 -4.26
N PHE A 18 -13.98 9.21 -5.54
CA PHE A 18 -13.09 9.74 -6.55
C PHE A 18 -13.30 11.26 -6.74
N LEU A 19 -14.54 11.70 -6.89
CA LEU A 19 -14.87 13.12 -7.03
C LEU A 19 -14.49 13.96 -5.80
N LYS A 20 -14.73 13.42 -4.57
CA LYS A 20 -14.40 14.15 -3.34
C LYS A 20 -12.90 14.30 -3.06
N LYS A 21 -12.08 13.32 -3.42
CA LYS A 21 -10.64 13.29 -3.08
C LYS A 21 -9.71 13.49 -4.26
N GLY A 22 -10.18 13.25 -5.48
CA GLY A 22 -9.37 13.15 -6.67
C GLY A 22 -9.51 14.30 -7.67
N LEU A 23 -10.25 15.37 -7.34
CA LEU A 23 -10.51 16.45 -8.30
C LEU A 23 -9.22 17.00 -8.92
N LYS A 24 -8.19 17.22 -8.11
CA LYS A 24 -6.87 17.70 -8.57
C LYS A 24 -6.13 16.66 -9.46
N LEU A 25 -6.29 15.37 -9.16
CA LEU A 25 -5.73 14.28 -9.96
C LEU A 25 -6.45 14.13 -11.30
N ILE A 26 -7.77 14.32 -11.30
CA ILE A 26 -8.61 14.25 -12.50
C ILE A 26 -8.30 15.39 -13.44
N LEU A 27 -8.17 16.61 -12.91
CA LEU A 27 -7.83 17.81 -13.70
C LEU A 27 -6.46 17.63 -14.37
N ASN A 28 -5.50 17.03 -13.69
CA ASN A 28 -4.17 16.78 -14.23
C ASN A 28 -4.11 15.61 -15.23
N LYS A 29 -4.97 14.59 -15.08
CA LYS A 29 -4.98 13.39 -15.93
C LYS A 29 -6.41 12.83 -16.07
N PRO A 30 -7.27 13.42 -16.91
CA PRO A 30 -8.67 12.99 -17.07
C PRO A 30 -8.82 11.55 -17.56
N SER A 31 -7.79 10.98 -18.19
CA SER A 31 -7.77 9.60 -18.66
C SER A 31 -7.99 8.54 -17.56
N TYR A 32 -7.77 8.87 -16.28
CA TYR A 32 -8.05 7.96 -15.17
C TYR A 32 -9.55 7.71 -14.94
N LEU A 33 -10.42 8.60 -15.41
CA LEU A 33 -11.88 8.40 -15.35
C LEU A 33 -12.32 7.28 -16.29
N PHE A 34 -11.75 7.23 -17.49
CA PHE A 34 -12.24 6.40 -18.57
C PHE A 34 -11.48 5.08 -18.74
N LYS A 35 -10.20 5.02 -18.32
CA LYS A 35 -9.35 3.85 -18.51
C LYS A 35 -9.04 3.17 -17.18
N LYS A 36 -9.77 2.09 -16.85
CA LYS A 36 -9.57 1.30 -15.62
C LYS A 36 -8.13 0.77 -15.46
N ASN A 37 -7.50 0.38 -16.56
CA ASN A 37 -6.11 -0.11 -16.57
C ASN A 37 -5.06 0.93 -16.17
N LYS A 38 -5.39 2.22 -16.20
CA LYS A 38 -4.53 3.29 -15.70
C LYS A 38 -4.62 3.53 -14.19
N ARG A 39 -5.59 2.90 -13.52
CA ARG A 39 -5.78 3.00 -12.07
C ARG A 39 -4.85 2.04 -11.34
N ASN A 40 -3.54 2.26 -11.49
CA ASN A 40 -2.49 1.48 -10.87
C ASN A 40 -2.33 1.78 -9.37
N ILE A 41 -1.38 1.10 -8.71
CA ILE A 41 -1.09 1.27 -7.28
C ILE A 41 -0.70 2.72 -6.97
N LYS A 42 0.13 3.35 -7.83
CA LYS A 42 0.52 4.75 -7.67
C LYS A 42 -0.68 5.69 -7.69
N PHE A 43 -1.57 5.54 -8.67
CA PHE A 43 -2.80 6.33 -8.74
C PHE A 43 -3.64 6.18 -7.47
N HIS A 44 -3.80 4.94 -6.97
CA HIS A 44 -4.52 4.68 -5.73
C HIS A 44 -3.88 5.38 -4.54
N PHE A 45 -2.55 5.31 -4.43
CA PHE A 45 -1.81 5.94 -3.34
C PHE A 45 -1.95 7.47 -3.39
N ASP A 46 -1.75 8.08 -4.54
CA ASP A 46 -1.86 9.54 -4.75
C ASP A 46 -3.26 10.06 -4.38
N LEU A 47 -4.31 9.28 -4.72
CA LEU A 47 -5.68 9.62 -4.39
C LEU A 47 -5.98 9.58 -2.89
N MET A 48 -5.42 8.59 -2.17
CA MET A 48 -5.77 8.32 -0.79
C MET A 48 -4.82 8.96 0.23
N HIS A 49 -3.54 9.14 -0.14
CA HIS A 49 -2.47 9.49 0.80
C HIS A 49 -1.69 10.74 0.39
N GLY A 50 -2.15 11.43 -0.65
CA GLY A 50 -1.61 12.70 -1.13
C GLY A 50 -0.74 12.56 -2.38
N TYR A 51 -0.98 13.49 -3.29
CA TYR A 51 -0.33 13.53 -4.60
C TYR A 51 1.19 13.59 -4.48
N ASN A 52 1.85 12.76 -5.27
CA ASN A 52 3.31 12.67 -5.39
C ASN A 52 4.06 12.22 -4.11
N ASN A 53 3.37 11.82 -3.05
CA ASN A 53 4.03 11.35 -1.83
C ASN A 53 4.69 9.97 -2.02
N LEU A 54 4.10 9.12 -2.87
CA LEU A 54 4.72 7.82 -3.19
C LEU A 54 6.02 8.00 -3.98
N ASP A 55 6.06 8.89 -4.97
CA ASP A 55 7.30 9.15 -5.72
C ASP A 55 8.41 9.68 -4.81
N LYS A 56 8.08 10.66 -3.95
CA LYS A 56 9.03 11.18 -2.95
C LYS A 56 9.58 10.09 -2.02
N ALA A 57 8.74 9.11 -1.65
CA ALA A 57 9.17 7.98 -0.84
C ALA A 57 10.04 7.02 -1.64
N ILE A 58 9.70 6.75 -2.89
CA ILE A 58 10.48 5.88 -3.80
C ILE A 58 11.87 6.48 -4.05
N ASP A 59 11.99 7.79 -4.18
CA ASP A 59 13.28 8.46 -4.38
C ASP A 59 14.23 8.29 -3.17
N LEU A 60 13.71 7.90 -2.01
CA LEU A 60 14.47 7.58 -0.79
C LEU A 60 14.84 6.10 -0.65
N LEU A 61 14.39 5.23 -1.56
CA LEU A 61 14.79 3.82 -1.57
C LEU A 61 16.23 3.66 -2.04
N ASP A 62 16.83 2.56 -1.61
CA ASP A 62 18.12 2.10 -2.13
C ASP A 62 18.02 1.77 -3.61
N ASP A 63 19.11 1.93 -4.35
CA ASP A 63 19.15 1.78 -5.82
C ASP A 63 18.67 0.40 -6.28
N GLU A 64 18.97 -0.65 -5.50
CA GLU A 64 18.56 -2.03 -5.76
C GLU A 64 17.04 -2.21 -5.89
N ASN A 65 16.27 -1.46 -5.12
CA ASN A 65 14.81 -1.60 -5.07
C ASN A 65 14.07 -0.44 -5.75
N ARG A 66 14.72 0.71 -5.94
CA ARG A 66 14.07 1.95 -6.40
C ARG A 66 13.40 1.78 -7.75
N LYS A 67 14.15 1.27 -8.74
CA LYS A 67 13.65 1.11 -10.11
C LYS A 67 12.50 0.11 -10.17
N ASP A 68 12.71 -1.07 -9.62
CA ASP A 68 11.74 -2.16 -9.68
C ASP A 68 10.46 -1.83 -8.92
N PHE A 69 10.57 -1.19 -7.76
CA PHE A 69 9.40 -0.74 -7.00
C PHE A 69 8.63 0.37 -7.73
N LYS A 70 9.33 1.30 -8.37
CA LYS A 70 8.72 2.32 -9.22
C LYS A 70 7.94 1.70 -10.38
N ASP A 71 8.52 0.71 -11.03
CA ASP A 71 7.86 -0.02 -12.13
C ASP A 71 6.65 -0.82 -11.61
N PHE A 72 6.78 -1.48 -10.47
CA PHE A 72 5.69 -2.22 -9.83
C PHE A 72 4.48 -1.31 -9.54
N VAL A 73 4.66 -0.18 -8.89
CA VAL A 73 3.53 0.70 -8.54
C VAL A 73 2.92 1.41 -9.74
N ASN A 74 3.66 1.58 -10.82
CA ASN A 74 3.18 2.19 -12.05
C ASN A 74 2.49 1.22 -13.01
N THR A 75 2.74 -0.09 -12.87
CA THR A 75 2.17 -1.11 -13.78
C THR A 75 1.10 -1.96 -13.13
N LYS A 76 1.26 -2.34 -11.86
CA LYS A 76 0.31 -3.22 -11.17
C LYS A 76 -0.95 -2.46 -10.73
N THR A 77 -2.08 -3.18 -10.77
CA THR A 77 -3.41 -2.69 -10.40
C THR A 77 -3.98 -3.40 -9.17
N SER A 78 -3.14 -4.14 -8.46
CA SER A 78 -3.47 -4.81 -7.19
C SER A 78 -2.23 -4.92 -6.30
N PHE A 79 -2.45 -5.07 -5.01
CA PHE A 79 -1.42 -5.28 -3.99
C PHE A 79 -2.02 -5.99 -2.78
N ASN A 80 -1.17 -6.63 -1.95
CA ASN A 80 -1.60 -7.30 -0.73
C ASN A 80 -1.69 -6.27 0.43
N PRO A 81 -2.90 -6.03 0.98
CA PRO A 81 -3.11 -5.00 2.00
C PRO A 81 -2.74 -5.49 3.41
N GLN A 82 -2.86 -4.58 4.40
CA GLN A 82 -2.83 -4.84 5.84
C GLN A 82 -1.46 -5.12 6.47
N ASN A 83 -0.35 -5.08 5.74
CA ASN A 83 0.98 -5.43 6.26
C ASN A 83 1.03 -6.80 6.97
N MET A 84 0.22 -7.76 6.49
CA MET A 84 0.15 -9.09 7.05
C MET A 84 0.81 -10.11 6.13
N PHE A 85 1.70 -10.90 6.70
CA PHE A 85 2.33 -12.02 6.02
C PHE A 85 2.72 -13.12 7.02
N ILE A 86 2.86 -14.32 6.52
CA ILE A 86 3.37 -15.48 7.27
C ILE A 86 4.57 -15.99 6.48
N CYS A 87 5.69 -16.19 7.16
CA CYS A 87 6.86 -16.85 6.60
C CYS A 87 7.43 -17.85 7.62
N ASN A 88 8.09 -18.87 7.11
CA ASN A 88 8.64 -19.97 7.92
C ASN A 88 10.11 -19.77 8.30
N SER A 89 10.72 -18.63 7.95
CA SER A 89 12.14 -18.38 8.17
C SER A 89 12.38 -17.04 8.86
N LYS A 90 13.16 -17.08 9.94
CA LYS A 90 13.67 -15.87 10.62
C LYS A 90 14.59 -15.04 9.70
N GLU A 91 15.26 -15.68 8.76
CA GLU A 91 16.12 -15.02 7.79
C GLU A 91 15.29 -14.15 6.83
N ILE A 92 14.17 -14.66 6.34
CA ILE A 92 13.22 -13.89 5.52
C ILE A 92 12.76 -12.64 6.26
N LEU A 93 12.38 -12.77 7.55
CA LEU A 93 12.00 -11.64 8.40
C LEU A 93 13.13 -10.63 8.56
N LYS A 94 14.33 -11.09 8.86
CA LYS A 94 15.51 -10.24 9.03
C LYS A 94 15.79 -9.46 7.75
N ASN A 95 15.80 -10.12 6.60
CA ASN A 95 16.07 -9.49 5.31
C ASN A 95 15.00 -8.45 4.95
N TYR A 96 13.73 -8.78 5.17
CA TYR A 96 12.64 -7.82 4.95
C TYR A 96 12.77 -6.59 5.85
N TYR A 97 12.97 -6.78 7.14
CA TYR A 97 13.04 -5.68 8.10
C TYR A 97 14.30 -4.82 7.92
N SER A 98 15.44 -5.43 7.59
CA SER A 98 16.68 -4.68 7.28
C SER A 98 16.54 -3.85 6.00
N THR A 99 15.61 -4.15 5.13
CA THR A 99 15.33 -3.37 3.93
C THR A 99 14.29 -2.27 4.20
N ILE A 100 13.16 -2.62 4.83
CA ILE A 100 12.03 -1.71 4.94
C ILE A 100 12.24 -0.61 6.00
N PHE A 101 12.78 -0.94 7.19
CA PHE A 101 12.86 0.04 8.27
C PHE A 101 13.82 1.20 7.97
N PRO A 102 15.03 1.02 7.42
CA PRO A 102 15.88 2.14 7.06
C PRO A 102 15.24 3.05 6.00
N TRP A 103 14.45 2.49 5.09
CA TRP A 103 13.69 3.31 4.14
C TRP A 103 12.58 4.10 4.82
N LEU A 104 11.80 3.50 5.72
CA LEU A 104 10.75 4.21 6.46
C LEU A 104 11.31 5.31 7.35
N GLU A 105 12.49 5.12 7.96
CA GLU A 105 13.20 6.15 8.71
C GLU A 105 13.56 7.34 7.83
N ARG A 106 14.09 7.10 6.62
CA ARG A 106 14.34 8.18 5.64
C ARG A 106 13.06 8.90 5.22
N CYS A 107 11.96 8.15 5.07
CA CYS A 107 10.65 8.74 4.81
C CYS A 107 10.17 9.60 5.98
N GLU A 108 10.39 9.17 7.22
CA GLU A 108 10.02 9.93 8.41
C GLU A 108 10.78 11.25 8.49
N VAL A 109 12.08 11.26 8.22
CA VAL A 109 12.88 12.50 8.12
C VAL A 109 12.29 13.45 7.05
N LYS A 110 11.80 12.89 5.93
CA LYS A 110 11.26 13.66 4.81
C LYS A 110 9.86 14.23 5.05
N PHE A 111 8.96 13.41 5.62
CA PHE A 111 7.55 13.77 5.78
C PHE A 111 7.22 14.27 7.19
N GLY A 112 7.94 13.83 8.22
CA GLY A 112 7.67 14.13 9.63
C GLY A 112 6.34 13.52 10.11
N PHE A 113 5.96 13.82 11.36
CA PHE A 113 4.68 13.41 11.93
C PHE A 113 3.74 14.61 12.18
N ARG A 114 4.29 15.76 12.55
CA ARG A 114 3.51 16.90 13.06
C ARG A 114 2.66 17.61 12.02
N ASN A 115 3.08 17.57 10.77
CA ASN A 115 2.41 18.28 9.67
C ASN A 115 1.46 17.41 8.84
N LEU A 116 1.22 16.17 9.29
CA LEU A 116 0.35 15.22 8.60
C LEU A 116 -1.08 15.35 9.15
N ALA A 117 -1.99 15.90 8.37
CA ALA A 117 -3.40 16.03 8.72
C ALA A 117 -4.28 15.08 7.92
N GLY A 118 -5.26 14.47 8.59
CA GLY A 118 -6.20 13.52 8.01
C GLY A 118 -5.68 12.07 7.97
N TYR A 119 -6.61 11.12 8.10
CA TYR A 119 -6.33 9.69 8.27
C TYR A 119 -5.30 9.11 7.27
N GLY A 120 -5.46 9.45 5.99
CA GLY A 120 -4.58 8.90 4.95
C GLY A 120 -3.14 9.42 4.98
N LYS A 121 -2.89 10.59 5.59
CA LYS A 121 -1.56 11.16 5.74
C LYS A 121 -0.92 10.78 7.06
N ILE A 122 -1.66 10.82 8.16
CA ILE A 122 -1.16 10.44 9.50
C ILE A 122 -0.61 9.00 9.48
N ARG A 123 -1.22 8.11 8.69
CA ARG A 123 -0.79 6.72 8.53
C ARG A 123 0.04 6.45 7.26
N ILE A 124 0.71 7.48 6.72
CA ILE A 124 1.40 7.36 5.43
C ILE A 124 2.46 6.23 5.45
N TYR A 125 3.20 6.07 6.54
CA TYR A 125 4.23 5.03 6.68
C TYR A 125 3.65 3.62 6.62
N THR A 126 2.50 3.40 7.28
CA THR A 126 1.78 2.12 7.19
C THR A 126 1.39 1.80 5.75
N PHE A 127 0.90 2.81 5.02
CA PHE A 127 0.48 2.62 3.64
C PHE A 127 1.63 2.50 2.66
N LEU A 128 2.77 3.13 2.93
CA LEU A 128 4.01 2.90 2.19
C LEU A 128 4.50 1.46 2.40
N ALA A 129 4.51 1.01 3.65
CA ALA A 129 4.92 -0.35 4.01
C ALA A 129 4.06 -1.42 3.32
N GLU A 130 2.73 -1.25 3.24
CA GLU A 130 1.83 -2.19 2.54
C GLU A 130 2.22 -2.38 1.06
N ARG A 131 2.52 -1.28 0.35
CA ARG A 131 2.88 -1.36 -1.08
C ARG A 131 4.24 -1.98 -1.26
N PHE A 132 5.19 -1.61 -0.38
CA PHE A 132 6.54 -2.16 -0.44
C PHE A 132 6.56 -3.65 -0.06
N MET A 133 5.82 -4.06 0.96
CA MET A 133 5.68 -5.46 1.36
C MET A 133 5.22 -6.34 0.20
N SER A 134 4.15 -5.92 -0.47
CA SER A 134 3.61 -6.64 -1.63
C SER A 134 4.64 -6.81 -2.74
N TYR A 135 5.35 -5.73 -3.09
CA TYR A 135 6.42 -5.75 -4.08
C TYR A 135 7.58 -6.64 -3.64
N TRP A 136 8.12 -6.41 -2.43
CA TRP A 136 9.35 -7.01 -1.97
C TRP A 136 9.24 -8.53 -1.84
N PHE A 137 8.14 -9.03 -1.28
CA PHE A 137 7.91 -10.47 -1.19
C PHE A 137 7.70 -11.10 -2.56
N GLN A 138 6.93 -10.49 -3.45
CA GLN A 138 6.73 -11.00 -4.81
C GLN A 138 8.02 -11.01 -5.65
N LYS A 139 8.94 -10.07 -5.40
CA LYS A 139 10.25 -10.03 -6.07
C LYS A 139 11.17 -11.17 -5.60
N ASN A 140 11.21 -11.42 -4.29
CA ASN A 140 12.27 -12.23 -3.69
C ASN A 140 11.85 -13.66 -3.36
N TYR A 141 10.55 -13.95 -3.27
CA TYR A 141 10.05 -15.24 -2.80
C TYR A 141 8.84 -15.74 -3.59
N LYS A 142 8.62 -17.05 -3.49
CA LYS A 142 7.41 -17.68 -3.99
C LYS A 142 6.27 -17.42 -3.01
N CYS A 143 5.30 -16.60 -3.40
CA CYS A 143 4.19 -16.22 -2.56
C CYS A 143 2.93 -17.03 -2.87
N LYS A 144 2.19 -17.38 -1.82
CA LYS A 144 0.80 -17.85 -1.89
C LYS A 144 -0.08 -16.78 -1.26
N THR A 145 -1.37 -16.72 -1.63
CA THR A 145 -2.33 -15.83 -0.99
C THR A 145 -3.35 -16.61 -0.17
N MET A 146 -3.89 -15.97 0.86
CA MET A 146 -4.97 -16.49 1.70
C MET A 146 -6.01 -15.39 1.96
N PRO A 147 -7.31 -15.75 2.07
CA PRO A 147 -8.36 -14.80 2.38
C PRO A 147 -8.11 -14.07 3.70
N ILE A 148 -8.35 -12.76 3.72
CA ILE A 148 -8.37 -11.98 4.94
C ILE A 148 -9.80 -11.97 5.47
N ILE A 149 -9.99 -12.56 6.65
CA ILE A 149 -11.30 -12.60 7.32
C ILE A 149 -11.38 -11.44 8.30
N PHE A 150 -12.36 -10.55 8.08
CA PHE A 150 -12.67 -9.47 9.01
C PHE A 150 -13.77 -9.93 9.96
N TYR A 151 -13.44 -9.99 11.25
CA TYR A 151 -14.36 -10.36 12.30
C TYR A 151 -14.72 -9.14 13.14
N ASP A 152 -16.01 -8.84 13.25
CA ASP A 152 -16.50 -7.69 14.07
C ASP A 152 -16.92 -8.19 15.45
N ILE A 153 -15.98 -8.15 16.37
CA ILE A 153 -16.18 -8.60 17.77
C ILE A 153 -17.39 -7.92 18.42
N LYS A 154 -17.72 -6.68 18.06
CA LYS A 154 -18.85 -5.96 18.65
C LYS A 154 -20.22 -6.54 18.25
N LYS A 155 -20.31 -7.21 17.13
CA LYS A 155 -21.57 -7.83 16.68
C LYS A 155 -21.88 -9.14 17.40
N ASP A 156 -20.85 -9.84 17.86
CA ASP A 156 -21.02 -11.15 18.51
C ASP A 156 -21.28 -11.07 20.01
N PHE A 157 -20.92 -9.97 20.68
CA PHE A 157 -21.30 -9.76 22.09
C PHE A 157 -22.80 -9.51 22.31
N ASN A 158 -23.59 -9.35 21.24
CA ASN A 158 -25.05 -9.23 21.32
C ASN A 158 -25.80 -10.56 21.22
N HIS A 159 -25.11 -11.69 20.99
CA HIS A 159 -25.69 -13.00 21.19
C HIS A 159 -25.70 -13.31 22.69
N LYS A 160 -26.88 -13.20 23.33
CA LYS A 160 -27.10 -13.67 24.69
C LYS A 160 -26.57 -15.09 24.83
N PRO A 161 -25.81 -15.41 25.90
CA PRO A 161 -25.45 -16.79 26.18
C PRO A 161 -26.77 -17.57 26.41
N LEU A 162 -26.83 -18.74 25.79
CA LEU A 162 -27.88 -19.75 26.02
C LEU A 162 -27.89 -20.18 27.47
#